data_a211bd5caed662a4ea424dac14ab9deb
#
_entry.id   a211bd5caed662a4ea424dac14ab9deb
#
_cell.length_a   1.000
_cell.length_b   1.000
_cell.length_c   1.000
_cell.angle_alpha   90.00
_cell.angle_beta   90.00
_cell.angle_gamma   90.00
#
_symmetry.space_group_name_H-M   'P 1'
#
loop_
_entity.id
_entity.type
_entity.pdbx_description
1 polymer ?
#
loop_
_entity_poly.entity_id
_entity_poly.type
_entity_poly.pdbx_seq_one_letter_code
_entity_poly.pdbx_strand_id
1 'polypeptide(L)'
;MSIFKQFGLVAIALLLGVAFSSCGENPFSGSSQSNGSLPSSNAEKPVTEINMAMIPWVSSEKQNEDIQQLEEYLTKTLSLPVKITLTKSYQASIDLLVEEKVEIAYLGPFSYIKAKERNPNLEPLVAHIEKSTARPWYSSVIIANTTAGINNLQDLKGKRFGFVSKSSTSGFLVASAQFKEMKIEPERDFAAVEYAGGHDKNLEALIAGTVDASAVNKITYLQFFDQGKLPEDQYKLIWESNPIPNSPIVISSQLPSQLKSKLQIAFINAPEGLVNVGGVRASGYTSVRDEDYDLIRKIQKNLEK
;
A
#
# COMPACT_ATOMS: atom_id res chain seq x y z
N MET A 1 53.88 -17.76 -2.51
CA MET A 1 54.05 -18.13 -3.96
C MET A 1 53.00 -17.31 -4.69
N SER A 2 53.26 -16.09 -4.98
CA SER A 2 53.92 -15.41 -6.11
C SER A 2 53.52 -16.01 -7.47
N ILE A 3 52.79 -15.24 -8.28
CA ILE A 3 53.19 -14.87 -9.66
C ILE A 3 52.34 -13.68 -10.11
N PHE A 4 53.02 -12.55 -10.32
CA PHE A 4 52.67 -11.36 -11.09
C PHE A 4 52.80 -11.61 -12.62
N LYS A 5 52.01 -10.86 -13.45
CA LYS A 5 52.41 -10.26 -14.74
C LYS A 5 51.20 -9.49 -15.27
N GLN A 6 51.13 -8.17 -15.33
CA GLN A 6 51.89 -7.12 -16.03
C GLN A 6 51.62 -7.05 -17.56
N PHE A 7 51.18 -5.82 -17.93
CA PHE A 7 51.44 -4.96 -19.09
C PHE A 7 50.56 -5.05 -20.35
N GLY A 8 50.16 -3.86 -20.76
CA GLY A 8 49.71 -3.53 -22.12
C GLY A 8 49.14 -2.13 -22.26
N LEU A 9 50.02 -1.11 -22.11
CA LEU A 9 49.77 0.28 -22.57
C LEU A 9 50.07 0.33 -24.09
N VAL A 10 49.19 0.96 -24.90
CA VAL A 10 49.57 1.57 -26.17
C VAL A 10 48.88 2.93 -26.28
N ALA A 11 49.71 3.91 -26.49
CA ALA A 11 49.40 5.31 -26.69
C ALA A 11 49.53 5.73 -28.16
N ILE A 12 49.00 6.92 -28.48
CA ILE A 12 49.41 7.86 -29.52
C ILE A 12 48.83 7.68 -30.93
N ALA A 13 48.05 8.69 -31.42
CA ALA A 13 48.56 9.64 -32.41
C ALA A 13 47.59 10.82 -32.61
N LEU A 14 48.14 12.01 -32.47
CA LEU A 14 47.64 13.31 -32.93
C LEU A 14 47.73 13.34 -34.51
N LEU A 15 46.78 14.08 -35.14
CA LEU A 15 47.11 14.83 -36.33
C LEU A 15 46.22 16.09 -36.45
N LEU A 16 46.95 17.21 -36.60
CA LEU A 16 46.50 18.56 -36.88
C LEU A 16 46.09 18.74 -38.37
N GLY A 17 45.33 19.81 -38.60
CA GLY A 17 45.40 20.53 -39.88
C GLY A 17 44.05 20.97 -40.43
N VAL A 18 43.80 22.17 -40.44
CA VAL A 18 43.98 23.35 -41.31
C VAL A 18 42.67 24.09 -41.51
N ALA A 19 42.71 25.37 -41.17
CA ALA A 19 41.72 26.37 -41.41
C ALA A 19 41.66 26.79 -42.88
N PHE A 20 40.48 27.13 -43.39
CA PHE A 20 40.32 28.08 -44.48
C PHE A 20 39.19 29.05 -44.19
N SER A 21 39.58 30.30 -44.08
CA SER A 21 38.72 31.47 -44.10
C SER A 21 38.28 31.77 -45.55
N SER A 22 37.02 32.12 -45.77
CA SER A 22 36.63 32.91 -46.91
C SER A 22 35.46 33.82 -46.53
N CYS A 23 35.71 35.12 -46.61
CA CYS A 23 34.74 36.19 -46.55
C CYS A 23 33.94 36.25 -47.85
N GLY A 24 32.63 36.59 -47.77
CA GLY A 24 31.80 36.92 -48.90
C GLY A 24 30.57 37.70 -48.42
N GLU A 25 30.50 38.95 -48.83
CA GLU A 25 29.57 40.01 -48.40
C GLU A 25 28.12 39.78 -48.89
N ASN A 26 27.19 40.39 -48.12
CA ASN A 26 25.74 40.62 -48.28
C ASN A 26 25.32 41.24 -49.66
N PRO A 27 24.01 41.54 -49.95
CA PRO A 27 22.82 41.64 -49.09
C PRO A 27 21.52 41.12 -49.75
N PHE A 28 20.51 40.75 -48.97
CA PHE A 28 19.12 41.12 -49.30
C PHE A 28 18.18 41.05 -48.10
N SER A 29 17.47 42.14 -47.91
CA SER A 29 16.38 42.30 -46.89
C SER A 29 15.20 41.39 -47.17
N GLY A 30 14.69 40.74 -46.14
CA GLY A 30 13.43 40.03 -46.19
C GLY A 30 12.94 39.75 -44.78
N SER A 31 12.17 40.68 -44.22
CA SER A 31 11.46 40.50 -42.96
C SER A 31 10.44 39.37 -43.03
N SER A 32 10.62 38.35 -42.24
CA SER A 32 9.53 37.46 -41.82
C SER A 32 9.81 37.01 -40.41
N GLN A 33 9.17 37.71 -39.47
CA GLN A 33 9.05 37.25 -38.10
C GLN A 33 8.21 35.97 -38.08
N SER A 34 8.83 34.81 -38.05
CA SER A 34 8.17 33.62 -37.59
C SER A 34 8.27 33.59 -36.04
N ASN A 35 7.22 34.05 -35.40
CA ASN A 35 6.96 33.77 -34.01
C ASN A 35 6.83 32.23 -33.86
N GLY A 36 7.95 31.56 -33.67
CA GLY A 36 8.00 30.23 -33.16
C GLY A 36 7.61 30.27 -31.69
N SER A 37 6.32 30.18 -31.42
CA SER A 37 5.84 29.85 -30.07
C SER A 37 6.46 28.53 -29.71
N LEU A 38 7.44 28.55 -28.81
CA LEU A 38 7.87 27.34 -28.07
C LEU A 38 6.61 26.74 -27.48
N PRO A 39 6.41 25.42 -27.57
CA PRO A 39 5.29 24.77 -26.89
C PRO A 39 5.39 25.14 -25.41
N SER A 40 4.35 25.77 -24.90
CA SER A 40 4.16 26.06 -23.49
C SER A 40 4.44 24.75 -22.75
N SER A 41 5.52 24.68 -22.01
CA SER A 41 5.72 23.66 -21.02
C SER A 41 4.46 23.68 -20.16
N ASN A 42 3.73 22.57 -20.10
CA ASN A 42 2.70 22.38 -19.08
C ASN A 42 3.39 22.58 -17.74
N ALA A 43 3.30 23.78 -17.20
CA ALA A 43 3.83 24.08 -15.89
C ALA A 43 2.99 23.22 -14.92
N GLU A 44 3.61 22.15 -14.40
CA GLU A 44 3.02 21.33 -13.34
C GLU A 44 2.57 22.28 -12.22
N LYS A 45 1.31 22.18 -11.80
CA LYS A 45 0.82 23.00 -10.69
C LYS A 45 1.71 22.74 -9.48
N PRO A 46 2.27 23.78 -8.84
CA PRO A 46 3.09 23.57 -7.66
C PRO A 46 2.24 22.93 -6.57
N VAL A 47 2.68 21.78 -6.05
CA VAL A 47 2.08 21.14 -4.88
C VAL A 47 2.54 21.95 -3.67
N THR A 48 1.60 22.62 -2.99
CA THR A 48 1.87 23.47 -1.82
C THR A 48 1.60 22.79 -0.49
N GLU A 49 0.85 21.69 -0.51
CA GLU A 49 0.56 20.84 0.64
C GLU A 49 0.33 19.40 0.17
N ILE A 50 0.43 18.44 1.06
CA ILE A 50 0.17 17.03 0.80
C ILE A 50 -0.92 16.56 1.74
N ASN A 51 -2.03 16.09 1.17
CA ASN A 51 -3.10 15.45 1.90
C ASN A 51 -3.01 13.94 1.70
N MET A 52 -3.03 13.17 2.80
CA MET A 52 -2.96 11.72 2.79
C MET A 52 -4.21 11.14 3.43
N ALA A 53 -4.92 10.29 2.70
CA ALA A 53 -6.00 9.48 3.24
C ALA A 53 -5.46 8.15 3.80
N MET A 54 -6.00 7.71 4.93
CA MET A 54 -5.65 6.43 5.53
C MET A 54 -6.91 5.60 5.78
N ILE A 55 -6.92 4.33 5.34
CA ILE A 55 -8.01 3.40 5.63
C ILE A 55 -8.14 3.17 7.15
N PRO A 56 -9.36 2.96 7.69
CA PRO A 56 -9.58 2.71 9.11
C PRO A 56 -9.39 1.21 9.43
N TRP A 57 -8.18 0.69 9.27
CA TRP A 57 -7.89 -0.73 9.47
C TRP A 57 -7.85 -1.15 10.94
N VAL A 58 -7.51 -0.21 11.85
CA VAL A 58 -7.73 -0.27 13.29
C VAL A 58 -8.17 1.12 13.78
N SER A 59 -8.76 1.20 14.95
CA SER A 59 -9.33 2.43 15.53
C SER A 59 -8.89 2.63 16.99
N SER A 60 -7.60 2.83 17.24
CA SER A 60 -7.09 3.10 18.60
C SER A 60 -6.75 4.58 18.80
N GLU A 61 -6.87 5.08 20.04
CA GLU A 61 -6.38 6.42 20.41
C GLU A 61 -4.89 6.56 20.08
N LYS A 62 -4.11 5.50 20.31
CA LYS A 62 -2.69 5.45 19.96
C LYS A 62 -2.45 5.66 18.46
N GLN A 63 -3.35 5.23 17.59
CA GLN A 63 -3.22 5.46 16.15
C GLN A 63 -3.21 6.96 15.80
N ASN A 64 -3.96 7.78 16.52
CA ASN A 64 -3.98 9.23 16.29
C ASN A 64 -2.63 9.86 16.66
N GLU A 65 -1.99 9.41 17.74
CA GLU A 65 -0.65 9.87 18.13
C GLU A 65 0.41 9.45 17.09
N ASP A 66 0.36 8.19 16.66
CA ASP A 66 1.27 7.66 15.63
C ASP A 66 1.10 8.42 14.30
N ILE A 67 -0.14 8.74 13.90
CA ILE A 67 -0.46 9.53 12.70
C ILE A 67 0.12 10.93 12.83
N GLN A 68 -0.06 11.61 13.97
CA GLN A 68 0.48 12.94 14.20
C GLN A 68 2.00 12.97 14.11
N GLN A 69 2.68 11.99 14.72
CA GLN A 69 4.15 11.87 14.62
C GLN A 69 4.62 11.66 13.18
N LEU A 70 3.92 10.84 12.40
CA LEU A 70 4.24 10.64 10.99
C LEU A 70 4.01 11.91 10.17
N GLU A 71 2.93 12.64 10.44
CA GLU A 71 2.59 13.92 9.80
C GLU A 71 3.69 14.97 10.05
N GLU A 72 4.14 15.12 11.31
CA GLU A 72 5.22 16.03 11.70
C GLU A 72 6.55 15.65 11.01
N TYR A 73 6.88 14.36 11.00
CA TYR A 73 8.09 13.85 10.35
C TYR A 73 8.09 14.14 8.84
N LEU A 74 6.99 13.83 8.16
CA LEU A 74 6.87 14.05 6.71
C LEU A 74 6.90 15.54 6.38
N THR A 75 6.18 16.39 7.14
CA THR A 75 6.18 17.84 6.98
C THR A 75 7.60 18.40 7.05
N LYS A 76 8.35 18.00 8.07
CA LYS A 76 9.75 18.43 8.25
C LYS A 76 10.66 17.94 7.13
N THR A 77 10.53 16.66 6.77
CA THR A 77 11.43 16.02 5.79
C THR A 77 11.20 16.54 4.38
N LEU A 78 9.94 16.78 4.02
CA LEU A 78 9.55 17.25 2.68
C LEU A 78 9.61 18.77 2.54
N SER A 79 9.67 19.51 3.66
CA SER A 79 9.54 20.97 3.72
C SER A 79 8.23 21.45 3.06
N LEU A 80 7.17 20.66 3.21
CA LEU A 80 5.81 20.91 2.73
C LEU A 80 4.82 20.50 3.83
N PRO A 81 3.74 21.25 4.07
CA PRO A 81 2.69 20.81 4.96
C PRO A 81 2.15 19.44 4.54
N VAL A 82 2.09 18.50 5.47
CA VAL A 82 1.49 17.18 5.26
C VAL A 82 0.35 17.03 6.25
N LYS A 83 -0.83 16.60 5.79
CA LYS A 83 -1.98 16.32 6.61
C LYS A 83 -2.46 14.90 6.36
N ILE A 84 -2.54 14.09 7.42
CA ILE A 84 -2.99 12.69 7.35
C ILE A 84 -4.38 12.59 7.96
N THR A 85 -5.33 12.04 7.22
CA THR A 85 -6.71 11.88 7.67
C THR A 85 -7.10 10.41 7.68
N LEU A 86 -7.45 9.90 8.87
CA LEU A 86 -8.11 8.60 9.00
C LEU A 86 -9.54 8.73 8.47
N THR A 87 -9.88 7.97 7.44
CA THR A 87 -11.19 8.05 6.81
C THR A 87 -12.24 7.24 7.57
N LYS A 88 -13.51 7.48 7.28
CA LYS A 88 -14.63 6.75 7.92
C LYS A 88 -14.78 5.31 7.40
N SER A 89 -14.25 5.00 6.23
CA SER A 89 -14.35 3.68 5.61
C SER A 89 -13.26 3.45 4.58
N TYR A 90 -12.99 2.19 4.24
CA TYR A 90 -12.10 1.79 3.15
C TYR A 90 -12.49 2.45 1.82
N GLN A 91 -13.80 2.49 1.53
CA GLN A 91 -14.31 3.09 0.31
C GLN A 91 -14.03 4.59 0.25
N ALA A 92 -14.18 5.31 1.37
CA ALA A 92 -13.88 6.74 1.44
C ALA A 92 -12.41 7.07 1.10
N SER A 93 -11.45 6.24 1.56
CA SER A 93 -10.03 6.43 1.18
C SER A 93 -9.81 6.21 -0.32
N ILE A 94 -10.46 5.19 -0.90
CA ILE A 94 -10.40 4.92 -2.33
C ILE A 94 -10.96 6.11 -3.12
N ASP A 95 -12.14 6.59 -2.74
CA ASP A 95 -12.83 7.67 -3.44
C ASP A 95 -12.02 8.98 -3.41
N LEU A 96 -11.47 9.35 -2.25
CA LEU A 96 -10.64 10.54 -2.10
C LEU A 96 -9.41 10.50 -3.04
N LEU A 97 -8.74 9.36 -3.14
CA LEU A 97 -7.56 9.22 -3.99
C LEU A 97 -7.92 9.17 -5.48
N VAL A 98 -8.97 8.44 -5.85
CA VAL A 98 -9.43 8.30 -7.24
C VAL A 98 -9.92 9.63 -7.81
N GLU A 99 -10.60 10.43 -6.97
CA GLU A 99 -11.12 11.76 -7.30
C GLU A 99 -10.06 12.87 -7.16
N GLU A 100 -8.80 12.50 -6.90
CA GLU A 100 -7.66 13.42 -6.74
C GLU A 100 -7.89 14.51 -5.67
N LYS A 101 -8.68 14.17 -4.64
CA LYS A 101 -8.91 15.03 -3.47
C LYS A 101 -7.80 14.92 -2.42
N VAL A 102 -6.96 13.92 -2.55
CA VAL A 102 -5.73 13.71 -1.78
C VAL A 102 -4.63 13.26 -2.73
N GLU A 103 -3.40 13.64 -2.43
CA GLU A 103 -2.20 13.30 -3.21
C GLU A 103 -1.73 11.88 -2.95
N ILE A 104 -2.01 11.37 -1.75
CA ILE A 104 -1.49 10.10 -1.23
C ILE A 104 -2.58 9.36 -0.49
N ALA A 105 -2.55 8.02 -0.54
CA ALA A 105 -3.35 7.19 0.36
C ALA A 105 -2.59 5.96 0.86
N TYR A 106 -2.79 5.62 2.13
CA TYR A 106 -2.46 4.30 2.66
C TYR A 106 -3.64 3.37 2.44
N LEU A 107 -3.47 2.39 1.56
CA LEU A 107 -4.52 1.47 1.14
C LEU A 107 -4.12 0.01 1.42
N GLY A 108 -5.09 -0.85 1.66
CA GLY A 108 -4.85 -2.29 1.56
C GLY A 108 -4.59 -2.70 0.10
N PRO A 109 -3.91 -3.83 -0.17
CA PRO A 109 -3.63 -4.28 -1.54
C PRO A 109 -4.85 -4.37 -2.44
N PHE A 110 -5.96 -4.91 -1.95
CA PHE A 110 -7.21 -4.97 -2.71
C PHE A 110 -7.87 -3.59 -2.90
N SER A 111 -7.80 -2.73 -1.88
CA SER A 111 -8.24 -1.34 -2.02
C SER A 111 -7.44 -0.59 -3.08
N TYR A 112 -6.12 -0.85 -3.17
CA TYR A 112 -5.26 -0.33 -4.22
C TYR A 112 -5.70 -0.81 -5.61
N ILE A 113 -5.94 -2.11 -5.79
CA ILE A 113 -6.41 -2.65 -7.08
C ILE A 113 -7.71 -1.97 -7.50
N LYS A 114 -8.69 -1.86 -6.59
CA LYS A 114 -9.97 -1.17 -6.86
C LYS A 114 -9.79 0.32 -7.22
N ALA A 115 -8.85 1.00 -6.57
CA ALA A 115 -8.51 2.39 -6.90
C ALA A 115 -7.87 2.49 -8.28
N LYS A 116 -6.90 1.62 -8.58
CA LYS A 116 -6.18 1.55 -9.87
C LYS A 116 -7.09 1.25 -11.06
N GLU A 117 -8.09 0.39 -10.89
CA GLU A 117 -9.11 0.09 -11.91
C GLU A 117 -9.94 1.34 -12.27
N ARG A 118 -10.19 2.23 -11.31
CA ARG A 118 -10.95 3.48 -11.50
C ARG A 118 -10.09 4.64 -11.95
N ASN A 119 -8.82 4.70 -11.51
CA ASN A 119 -7.84 5.70 -11.94
C ASN A 119 -6.51 5.00 -12.29
N PRO A 120 -6.26 4.72 -13.59
CA PRO A 120 -5.03 4.05 -14.04
C PRO A 120 -3.74 4.81 -13.76
N ASN A 121 -3.81 6.11 -13.41
CA ASN A 121 -2.65 6.93 -13.09
C ASN A 121 -2.15 6.76 -11.65
N LEU A 122 -2.77 5.91 -10.84
CA LEU A 122 -2.30 5.60 -9.49
C LEU A 122 -1.17 4.59 -9.52
N GLU A 123 -0.18 4.75 -8.65
CA GLU A 123 0.95 3.83 -8.52
C GLU A 123 1.32 3.61 -7.05
N PRO A 124 1.74 2.38 -6.67
CA PRO A 124 2.23 2.13 -5.33
C PRO A 124 3.67 2.64 -5.24
N LEU A 125 4.01 3.29 -4.13
CA LEU A 125 5.32 3.89 -3.92
C LEU A 125 6.21 3.04 -3.03
N VAL A 126 5.70 2.71 -1.84
CA VAL A 126 6.36 1.90 -0.81
C VAL A 126 5.34 1.05 -0.07
N ALA A 127 5.79 -0.03 0.56
CA ALA A 127 4.99 -0.84 1.47
C ALA A 127 5.78 -1.18 2.74
N HIS A 128 5.07 -1.49 3.82
CA HIS A 128 5.66 -1.91 5.08
C HIS A 128 6.43 -3.23 4.95
N ILE A 129 7.57 -3.31 5.64
CA ILE A 129 8.30 -4.53 5.89
C ILE A 129 7.82 -5.10 7.22
N GLU A 130 7.19 -6.27 7.21
CA GLU A 130 6.77 -6.97 8.43
C GLU A 130 7.98 -7.36 9.29
N LYS A 131 8.01 -6.95 10.56
CA LYS A 131 9.16 -7.13 11.44
C LYS A 131 9.50 -8.60 11.67
N SER A 132 8.50 -9.47 11.78
CA SER A 132 8.69 -10.89 12.07
C SER A 132 9.29 -11.66 10.90
N THR A 133 9.03 -11.22 9.67
CA THR A 133 9.47 -11.91 8.45
C THR A 133 10.59 -11.19 7.72
N ALA A 134 10.86 -9.93 8.07
CA ALA A 134 11.73 -9.00 7.34
C ALA A 134 11.36 -8.86 5.85
N ARG A 135 10.06 -9.01 5.52
CA ARG A 135 9.54 -8.96 4.15
C ARG A 135 8.27 -8.11 4.08
N PRO A 136 7.95 -7.53 2.90
CA PRO A 136 6.73 -6.75 2.70
C PRO A 136 5.51 -7.66 2.44
N TRP A 137 5.30 -8.65 3.31
CA TRP A 137 4.26 -9.67 3.20
C TRP A 137 3.57 -9.89 4.53
N TYR A 138 2.27 -10.26 4.50
CA TYR A 138 1.49 -10.63 5.67
C TYR A 138 0.48 -11.73 5.31
N SER A 139 -0.28 -12.24 6.29
CA SER A 139 -1.29 -13.28 6.05
C SER A 139 -2.68 -12.82 6.48
N SER A 140 -3.69 -13.37 5.81
CA SER A 140 -5.07 -13.41 6.31
C SER A 140 -5.24 -14.56 7.26
N VAL A 141 -5.98 -14.36 8.34
CA VAL A 141 -6.32 -15.42 9.30
C VAL A 141 -7.81 -15.43 9.60
N ILE A 142 -8.34 -16.60 9.93
CA ILE A 142 -9.70 -16.76 10.45
C ILE A 142 -9.60 -17.30 11.88
N ILE A 143 -10.21 -16.55 12.80
CA ILE A 143 -10.27 -16.86 14.23
C ILE A 143 -11.71 -17.24 14.56
N ALA A 144 -11.89 -18.29 15.34
CA ALA A 144 -13.20 -18.74 15.78
C ALA A 144 -13.28 -18.86 17.31
N ASN A 145 -14.47 -18.63 17.83
CA ASN A 145 -14.79 -18.94 19.24
C ASN A 145 -14.94 -20.45 19.40
N THR A 146 -14.16 -21.07 20.28
CA THR A 146 -14.17 -22.51 20.53
C THR A 146 -15.51 -23.01 21.07
N THR A 147 -16.22 -22.19 21.85
CA THR A 147 -17.54 -22.55 22.42
C THR A 147 -18.64 -22.65 21.37
N ALA A 148 -18.42 -22.07 20.16
CA ALA A 148 -19.35 -22.17 19.04
C ALA A 148 -19.24 -23.54 18.30
N GLY A 149 -18.34 -24.44 18.73
CA GLY A 149 -18.13 -25.74 18.11
C GLY A 149 -17.45 -25.70 16.76
N ILE A 150 -16.65 -24.62 16.51
CA ILE A 150 -15.95 -24.39 15.24
C ILE A 150 -14.50 -24.85 15.39
N ASN A 151 -14.06 -25.85 14.63
CA ASN A 151 -12.71 -26.38 14.64
C ASN A 151 -11.97 -26.20 13.30
N ASN A 152 -12.72 -26.01 12.22
CA ASN A 152 -12.23 -25.84 10.86
C ASN A 152 -13.21 -24.98 10.04
N LEU A 153 -12.87 -24.69 8.78
CA LEU A 153 -13.69 -23.82 7.93
C LEU A 153 -15.05 -24.41 7.56
N GLN A 154 -15.20 -25.75 7.51
CA GLN A 154 -16.47 -26.40 7.22
C GLN A 154 -17.51 -26.19 8.33
N ASP A 155 -17.06 -26.04 9.56
CA ASP A 155 -17.91 -25.85 10.74
C ASP A 155 -18.54 -24.44 10.78
N LEU A 156 -18.12 -23.52 9.87
CA LEU A 156 -18.67 -22.17 9.74
C LEU A 156 -20.09 -22.13 9.16
N LYS A 157 -20.57 -23.21 8.53
CA LYS A 157 -21.94 -23.27 8.04
C LYS A 157 -22.95 -23.09 9.18
N GLY A 158 -23.91 -22.19 8.96
CA GLY A 158 -24.91 -21.82 9.98
C GLY A 158 -24.37 -20.99 11.15
N LYS A 159 -23.13 -20.49 11.09
CA LYS A 159 -22.53 -19.60 12.10
C LYS A 159 -22.56 -18.14 11.62
N ARG A 160 -22.44 -17.21 12.57
CA ARG A 160 -22.31 -15.78 12.29
C ARG A 160 -20.84 -15.45 11.98
N PHE A 161 -20.57 -14.79 10.89
CA PHE A 161 -19.22 -14.53 10.42
C PHE A 161 -18.95 -13.03 10.21
N GLY A 162 -17.80 -12.56 10.73
CA GLY A 162 -17.34 -11.19 10.60
C GLY A 162 -16.29 -11.02 9.51
N PHE A 163 -16.57 -10.13 8.57
CA PHE A 163 -15.60 -9.54 7.66
C PHE A 163 -15.25 -8.11 8.09
N VAL A 164 -14.13 -7.58 7.58
CA VAL A 164 -13.72 -6.20 7.85
C VAL A 164 -14.47 -5.22 6.94
N SER A 165 -14.30 -5.36 5.63
CA SER A 165 -14.87 -4.48 4.61
C SER A 165 -14.80 -5.18 3.25
N LYS A 166 -15.77 -4.95 2.36
CA LYS A 166 -15.75 -5.45 0.96
C LYS A 166 -14.57 -4.93 0.11
N SER A 167 -13.73 -4.04 0.68
CA SER A 167 -12.49 -3.56 0.06
C SER A 167 -11.23 -3.99 0.84
N SER A 168 -11.38 -4.78 1.91
CA SER A 168 -10.26 -5.34 2.67
C SER A 168 -9.65 -6.55 1.95
N THR A 169 -8.33 -6.64 1.92
CA THR A 169 -7.61 -7.79 1.33
C THR A 169 -7.74 -9.02 2.23
N SER A 170 -7.18 -8.97 3.43
CA SER A 170 -7.16 -10.11 4.36
C SER A 170 -8.49 -10.31 5.08
N GLY A 171 -9.18 -9.22 5.43
CA GLY A 171 -10.45 -9.28 6.12
C GLY A 171 -11.67 -9.52 5.23
N PHE A 172 -11.47 -9.75 3.91
CA PHE A 172 -12.55 -10.08 2.98
C PHE A 172 -12.08 -10.88 1.78
N LEU A 173 -11.28 -10.30 0.85
CA LEU A 173 -10.99 -10.91 -0.45
C LEU A 173 -10.37 -12.31 -0.33
N VAL A 174 -9.32 -12.44 0.47
CA VAL A 174 -8.53 -13.69 0.59
C VAL A 174 -9.33 -14.77 1.31
N ALA A 175 -10.06 -14.41 2.38
CA ALA A 175 -10.95 -15.32 3.07
C ALA A 175 -12.12 -15.77 2.17
N SER A 176 -12.72 -14.85 1.40
CA SER A 176 -13.80 -15.17 0.46
C SER A 176 -13.33 -16.09 -0.68
N ALA A 177 -12.09 -15.89 -1.18
CA ALA A 177 -11.51 -16.79 -2.17
C ALA A 177 -11.34 -18.21 -1.61
N GLN A 178 -10.87 -18.35 -0.36
CA GLN A 178 -10.78 -19.65 0.33
C GLN A 178 -12.17 -20.29 0.48
N PHE A 179 -13.18 -19.54 0.87
CA PHE A 179 -14.56 -20.06 0.96
C PHE A 179 -15.06 -20.55 -0.40
N LYS A 180 -14.81 -19.80 -1.48
CA LYS A 180 -15.19 -20.20 -2.83
C LYS A 180 -14.51 -21.51 -3.26
N GLU A 181 -13.20 -21.69 -2.98
CA GLU A 181 -12.49 -22.94 -3.26
C GLU A 181 -13.13 -24.14 -2.52
N MET A 182 -13.67 -23.90 -1.33
CA MET A 182 -14.38 -24.89 -0.53
C MET A 182 -15.86 -25.04 -0.87
N LYS A 183 -16.37 -24.29 -1.89
CA LYS A 183 -17.77 -24.23 -2.27
C LYS A 183 -18.69 -23.76 -1.12
N ILE A 184 -18.17 -22.86 -0.29
CA ILE A 184 -18.90 -22.16 0.76
C ILE A 184 -19.26 -20.78 0.20
N GLU A 185 -20.55 -20.44 0.23
CA GLU A 185 -21.07 -19.12 -0.13
C GLU A 185 -21.51 -18.40 1.15
N PRO A 186 -20.74 -17.43 1.66
CA PRO A 186 -21.02 -16.82 2.96
C PRO A 186 -22.44 -16.31 3.13
N GLU A 187 -22.98 -15.61 2.14
CA GLU A 187 -24.34 -15.03 2.19
C GLU A 187 -25.45 -16.09 2.21
N ARG A 188 -25.18 -17.31 1.76
CA ARG A 188 -26.12 -18.44 1.76
C ARG A 188 -25.90 -19.39 2.92
N ASP A 189 -24.62 -19.70 3.20
CA ASP A 189 -24.25 -20.83 4.06
C ASP A 189 -24.03 -20.41 5.51
N PHE A 190 -23.80 -19.11 5.80
CA PHE A 190 -23.66 -18.58 7.15
C PHE A 190 -25.00 -18.09 7.69
N ALA A 191 -25.18 -18.13 9.02
CA ALA A 191 -26.39 -17.60 9.65
C ALA A 191 -26.50 -16.07 9.51
N ALA A 192 -25.37 -15.38 9.55
CA ALA A 192 -25.27 -13.95 9.29
C ALA A 192 -23.84 -13.59 8.85
N VAL A 193 -23.72 -12.53 8.04
CA VAL A 193 -22.46 -11.94 7.62
C VAL A 193 -22.46 -10.48 8.05
N GLU A 194 -21.42 -10.09 8.80
CA GLU A 194 -21.25 -8.72 9.29
C GLU A 194 -19.98 -8.09 8.74
N TYR A 195 -19.98 -6.75 8.60
CA TYR A 195 -18.84 -5.97 8.14
C TYR A 195 -18.47 -4.93 9.20
N ALA A 196 -17.45 -5.22 10.01
CA ALA A 196 -17.12 -4.42 11.19
C ALA A 196 -16.41 -3.08 10.88
N GLY A 197 -15.89 -2.90 9.67
CA GLY A 197 -15.21 -1.67 9.23
C GLY A 197 -13.73 -1.56 9.62
N GLY A 198 -13.24 -2.35 10.60
CA GLY A 198 -11.85 -2.41 11.04
C GLY A 198 -11.47 -3.81 11.51
N HIS A 199 -10.18 -4.14 11.55
CA HIS A 199 -9.72 -5.46 12.00
C HIS A 199 -9.89 -5.63 13.51
N ASP A 200 -9.59 -4.59 14.29
CA ASP A 200 -9.82 -4.52 15.73
C ASP A 200 -11.31 -4.68 16.06
N LYS A 201 -12.16 -3.92 15.39
CA LYS A 201 -13.62 -4.01 15.56
C LYS A 201 -14.16 -5.40 15.24
N ASN A 202 -13.58 -6.07 14.25
CA ASN A 202 -13.99 -7.41 13.89
C ASN A 202 -13.60 -8.45 14.95
N LEU A 203 -12.44 -8.29 15.59
CA LEU A 203 -12.07 -9.10 16.75
C LEU A 203 -12.86 -8.74 18.01
N GLU A 204 -13.19 -7.47 18.21
CA GLU A 204 -14.08 -7.03 19.29
C GLU A 204 -15.48 -7.62 19.14
N ALA A 205 -16.02 -7.68 17.91
CA ALA A 205 -17.28 -8.35 17.61
C ALA A 205 -17.24 -9.86 17.93
N LEU A 206 -16.10 -10.52 17.65
CA LEU A 206 -15.87 -11.92 18.04
C LEU A 206 -15.83 -12.09 19.56
N ILE A 207 -15.12 -11.21 20.28
CA ILE A 207 -15.00 -11.24 21.75
C ILE A 207 -16.36 -10.97 22.40
N ALA A 208 -17.12 -10.01 21.84
CA ALA A 208 -18.47 -9.70 22.32
C ALA A 208 -19.51 -10.79 21.99
N GLY A 209 -19.15 -11.81 21.21
CA GLY A 209 -20.05 -12.86 20.78
C GLY A 209 -21.10 -12.40 19.75
N THR A 210 -20.90 -11.25 19.07
CA THR A 210 -21.76 -10.79 17.99
C THR A 210 -21.58 -11.68 16.76
N VAL A 211 -20.35 -12.13 16.52
CA VAL A 211 -20.01 -13.14 15.51
C VAL A 211 -19.31 -14.33 16.16
N ASP A 212 -19.36 -15.49 15.52
CA ASP A 212 -18.79 -16.75 16.00
C ASP A 212 -17.38 -17.00 15.45
N ALA A 213 -17.06 -16.34 14.32
CA ALA A 213 -15.72 -16.34 13.71
C ALA A 213 -15.49 -15.06 12.93
N SER A 214 -14.22 -14.68 12.74
CA SER A 214 -13.81 -13.43 12.09
C SER A 214 -12.62 -13.61 11.18
N ALA A 215 -12.63 -13.00 9.98
CA ALA A 215 -11.48 -12.86 9.11
C ALA A 215 -10.75 -11.54 9.39
N VAL A 216 -9.43 -11.61 9.67
CA VAL A 216 -8.60 -10.44 9.97
C VAL A 216 -7.20 -10.58 9.38
N ASN A 217 -6.37 -9.54 9.47
CA ASN A 217 -4.94 -9.68 9.24
C ASN A 217 -4.25 -10.34 10.45
N LYS A 218 -3.20 -11.12 10.21
CA LYS A 218 -2.46 -11.82 11.27
C LYS A 218 -1.83 -10.86 12.27
N ILE A 219 -1.46 -9.66 11.85
CA ILE A 219 -0.82 -8.65 12.70
C ILE A 219 -1.76 -8.23 13.83
N THR A 220 -3.00 -7.85 13.51
CA THR A 220 -4.01 -7.47 14.52
C THR A 220 -4.38 -8.66 15.40
N TYR A 221 -4.50 -9.85 14.83
CA TYR A 221 -4.70 -11.07 15.63
C TYR A 221 -3.59 -11.24 16.68
N LEU A 222 -2.31 -11.19 16.28
CA LEU A 222 -1.18 -11.34 17.21
C LEU A 222 -1.14 -10.23 18.28
N GLN A 223 -1.55 -9.00 17.94
CA GLN A 223 -1.66 -7.92 18.92
C GLN A 223 -2.70 -8.23 20.00
N PHE A 224 -3.88 -8.70 19.61
CA PHE A 224 -4.94 -9.07 20.54
C PHE A 224 -4.56 -10.29 21.38
N PHE A 225 -3.88 -11.25 20.77
CA PHE A 225 -3.35 -12.43 21.43
C PHE A 225 -2.31 -12.06 22.50
N ASP A 226 -1.30 -11.25 22.16
CA ASP A 226 -0.26 -10.80 23.08
C ASP A 226 -0.80 -9.94 24.22
N GLN A 227 -1.93 -9.24 23.99
CA GLN A 227 -2.65 -8.50 25.02
C GLN A 227 -3.54 -9.39 25.92
N GLY A 228 -3.56 -10.71 25.69
CA GLY A 228 -4.41 -11.65 26.41
C GLY A 228 -5.91 -11.52 26.14
N LYS A 229 -6.30 -10.75 25.08
CA LYS A 229 -7.72 -10.56 24.72
C LYS A 229 -8.32 -11.79 23.99
N LEU A 230 -7.48 -12.67 23.47
CA LEU A 230 -7.87 -13.89 22.75
C LEU A 230 -7.18 -15.11 23.38
N PRO A 231 -7.60 -15.54 24.59
CA PRO A 231 -7.03 -16.71 25.23
C PRO A 231 -7.32 -17.99 24.44
N GLU A 232 -6.33 -18.90 24.36
CA GLU A 232 -6.35 -20.09 23.49
C GLU A 232 -7.45 -21.10 23.83
N ASP A 233 -7.91 -21.13 25.07
CA ASP A 233 -9.03 -21.97 25.52
C ASP A 233 -10.38 -21.49 24.98
N GLN A 234 -10.51 -20.20 24.60
CA GLN A 234 -11.73 -19.60 24.10
C GLN A 234 -11.70 -19.28 22.59
N TYR A 235 -10.51 -19.02 22.05
CA TYR A 235 -10.37 -18.62 20.65
C TYR A 235 -9.29 -19.44 19.95
N LYS A 236 -9.59 -19.86 18.72
CA LYS A 236 -8.69 -20.69 17.91
C LYS A 236 -8.49 -20.08 16.53
N LEU A 237 -7.24 -20.03 16.09
CA LEU A 237 -6.90 -19.80 14.69
C LEU A 237 -7.25 -21.07 13.92
N ILE A 238 -8.25 -21.02 13.05
CA ILE A 238 -8.75 -22.17 12.27
C ILE A 238 -8.24 -22.18 10.83
N TRP A 239 -7.69 -21.07 10.36
CA TRP A 239 -7.09 -20.97 9.03
C TRP A 239 -6.14 -19.78 8.90
N GLU A 240 -5.09 -19.95 8.11
CA GLU A 240 -4.14 -18.92 7.71
C GLU A 240 -3.86 -19.04 6.21
N SER A 241 -3.83 -17.91 5.50
CA SER A 241 -3.51 -17.87 4.09
C SER A 241 -2.01 -18.01 3.82
N ASN A 242 -1.66 -18.35 2.58
CA ASN A 242 -0.32 -18.03 2.07
C ASN A 242 -0.04 -16.52 2.21
N PRO A 243 1.25 -16.13 2.30
CA PRO A 243 1.64 -14.72 2.35
C PRO A 243 1.10 -13.92 1.16
N ILE A 244 0.61 -12.72 1.43
CA ILE A 244 0.12 -11.74 0.47
C ILE A 244 0.92 -10.45 0.60
N PRO A 245 1.07 -9.64 -0.47
CA PRO A 245 1.81 -8.38 -0.41
C PRO A 245 1.21 -7.41 0.61
N ASN A 246 2.07 -6.63 1.26
CA ASN A 246 1.65 -5.68 2.29
C ASN A 246 1.03 -4.41 1.69
N SER A 247 0.36 -3.64 2.54
CA SER A 247 -0.38 -2.42 2.20
C SER A 247 0.53 -1.33 1.63
N PRO A 248 0.23 -0.82 0.43
CA PRO A 248 1.02 0.25 -0.17
C PRO A 248 0.62 1.64 0.32
N ILE A 249 1.61 2.53 0.33
CA ILE A 249 1.39 3.96 0.13
C ILE A 249 1.20 4.17 -1.37
N VAL A 250 0.07 4.72 -1.76
CA VAL A 250 -0.32 4.93 -3.17
C VAL A 250 -0.33 6.41 -3.48
N ILE A 251 0.20 6.76 -4.64
CA ILE A 251 0.28 8.14 -5.12
C ILE A 251 -0.28 8.25 -6.55
N SER A 252 -0.57 9.46 -7.00
CA SER A 252 -0.82 9.73 -8.42
C SER A 252 0.51 9.73 -9.19
N SER A 253 0.56 9.05 -10.34
CA SER A 253 1.72 9.12 -11.25
C SER A 253 1.92 10.53 -11.85
N GLN A 254 0.91 11.39 -11.74
CA GLN A 254 0.98 12.79 -12.19
C GLN A 254 1.68 13.72 -11.20
N LEU A 255 1.99 13.27 -9.99
CA LEU A 255 2.82 14.05 -9.07
C LEU A 255 4.20 14.33 -9.68
N PRO A 256 4.78 15.53 -9.44
CA PRO A 256 6.12 15.86 -9.92
C PRO A 256 7.15 14.79 -9.55
N SER A 257 7.97 14.38 -10.51
CA SER A 257 8.95 13.29 -10.31
C SER A 257 9.89 13.55 -9.13
N GLN A 258 10.27 14.82 -8.92
CA GLN A 258 11.10 15.20 -7.78
C GLN A 258 10.36 14.99 -6.45
N LEU A 259 9.05 15.28 -6.39
CA LEU A 259 8.25 15.07 -5.18
C LEU A 259 8.05 13.58 -4.91
N LYS A 260 7.78 12.77 -5.93
CA LYS A 260 7.70 11.30 -5.79
C LYS A 260 8.98 10.72 -5.21
N SER A 261 10.14 11.12 -5.73
CA SER A 261 11.43 10.68 -5.22
C SER A 261 11.66 11.11 -3.76
N LYS A 262 11.30 12.35 -3.39
CA LYS A 262 11.40 12.83 -2.01
C LYS A 262 10.48 12.04 -1.06
N LEU A 263 9.25 11.78 -1.47
CA LEU A 263 8.29 10.97 -0.72
C LEU A 263 8.82 9.55 -0.50
N GLN A 264 9.32 8.90 -1.54
CA GLN A 264 9.87 7.55 -1.45
C GLN A 264 11.05 7.49 -0.47
N ILE A 265 11.99 8.44 -0.57
CA ILE A 265 13.13 8.54 0.34
C ILE A 265 12.66 8.82 1.77
N ALA A 266 11.68 9.71 1.97
CA ALA A 266 11.14 10.02 3.28
C ALA A 266 10.52 8.79 3.96
N PHE A 267 9.72 8.00 3.25
CA PHE A 267 9.16 6.77 3.81
C PHE A 267 10.23 5.70 4.08
N ILE A 268 11.17 5.46 3.14
CA ILE A 268 12.22 4.43 3.31
C ILE A 268 13.13 4.77 4.50
N ASN A 269 13.41 6.04 4.73
CA ASN A 269 14.26 6.50 5.84
C ASN A 269 13.46 6.85 7.11
N ALA A 270 12.17 6.57 7.16
CA ALA A 270 11.36 6.83 8.35
C ALA A 270 11.90 6.02 9.54
N PRO A 271 12.11 6.65 10.72
CA PRO A 271 12.51 5.95 11.93
C PRO A 271 11.54 4.81 12.27
N GLU A 272 12.07 3.71 12.82
CA GLU A 272 11.29 2.49 13.13
C GLU A 272 10.02 2.81 13.95
N GLY A 273 10.08 3.73 14.91
CA GLY A 273 8.92 4.14 15.71
C GLY A 273 7.78 4.76 14.90
N LEU A 274 8.09 5.44 13.80
CA LEU A 274 7.11 6.09 12.92
C LEU A 274 6.51 5.16 11.87
N VAL A 275 7.10 3.99 11.66
CA VAL A 275 6.59 2.98 10.71
C VAL A 275 5.43 2.19 11.33
N ASN A 276 5.32 2.20 12.66
CA ASN A 276 4.33 1.40 13.39
C ASN A 276 2.97 2.08 13.53
N VAL A 277 2.55 2.87 12.57
CA VAL A 277 1.26 3.56 12.58
C VAL A 277 0.12 2.58 12.81
N GLY A 278 -0.64 2.78 13.89
CA GLY A 278 -1.76 1.91 14.25
C GLY A 278 -1.34 0.52 14.74
N GLY A 279 -0.10 0.36 15.26
CA GLY A 279 0.37 -0.89 15.83
C GLY A 279 0.85 -1.92 14.80
N VAL A 280 1.12 -1.52 13.55
CA VAL A 280 1.84 -2.36 12.59
C VAL A 280 3.19 -2.73 13.18
N ARG A 281 3.51 -4.01 13.22
CA ARG A 281 4.84 -4.49 13.62
C ARG A 281 5.80 -4.41 12.43
N ALA A 282 6.07 -3.19 11.96
CA ALA A 282 6.93 -2.94 10.82
C ALA A 282 8.34 -2.53 11.24
N SER A 283 9.34 -2.96 10.48
CA SER A 283 10.74 -2.58 10.65
C SER A 283 11.18 -1.46 9.69
N GLY A 284 10.33 -1.04 8.76
CA GLY A 284 10.61 -0.03 7.76
C GLY A 284 9.64 -0.07 6.60
N TYR A 285 9.98 0.67 5.56
CA TYR A 285 9.32 0.63 4.25
C TYR A 285 10.30 0.15 3.17
N THR A 286 9.79 -0.49 2.14
CA THR A 286 10.52 -0.83 0.92
C THR A 286 9.77 -0.35 -0.30
N SER A 287 10.50 -0.06 -1.38
CA SER A 287 9.88 0.26 -2.68
C SER A 287 9.09 -0.93 -3.19
N VAL A 288 7.94 -0.64 -3.79
CA VAL A 288 7.09 -1.63 -4.44
C VAL A 288 6.62 -1.11 -5.79
N ARG A 289 6.20 -2.04 -6.66
CA ARG A 289 5.71 -1.77 -8.00
C ARG A 289 4.33 -2.38 -8.18
N ASP A 290 3.64 -1.96 -9.22
CA ASP A 290 2.30 -2.43 -9.55
C ASP A 290 2.22 -3.96 -9.71
N GLU A 291 3.26 -4.57 -10.31
CA GLU A 291 3.35 -6.02 -10.53
C GLU A 291 3.43 -6.82 -9.23
N ASP A 292 3.92 -6.24 -8.15
CA ASP A 292 3.99 -6.88 -6.83
C ASP A 292 2.59 -7.23 -6.29
N TYR A 293 1.52 -6.62 -6.85
CA TYR A 293 0.12 -6.81 -6.50
C TYR A 293 -0.65 -7.73 -7.46
N ASP A 294 0.00 -8.38 -8.43
CA ASP A 294 -0.64 -9.27 -9.40
C ASP A 294 -1.29 -10.49 -8.78
N LEU A 295 -0.75 -10.97 -7.64
CA LEU A 295 -1.40 -12.01 -6.85
C LEU A 295 -2.82 -11.59 -6.42
N ILE A 296 -2.99 -10.34 -5.99
CA ILE A 296 -4.28 -9.82 -5.53
C ILE A 296 -5.26 -9.71 -6.70
N ARG A 297 -4.82 -9.24 -7.86
CA ARG A 297 -5.64 -9.24 -9.11
C ARG A 297 -6.09 -10.64 -9.50
N LYS A 298 -5.20 -11.62 -9.37
CA LYS A 298 -5.53 -13.02 -9.67
C LYS A 298 -6.58 -13.57 -8.71
N ILE A 299 -6.46 -13.28 -7.41
CA ILE A 299 -7.43 -13.69 -6.39
C ILE A 299 -8.79 -13.04 -6.68
N GLN A 300 -8.83 -11.75 -6.96
CA GLN A 300 -10.06 -11.02 -7.32
C GLN A 300 -10.75 -11.66 -8.54
N LYS A 301 -10.01 -11.83 -9.65
CA LYS A 301 -10.56 -12.46 -10.87
C LYS A 301 -11.10 -13.86 -10.65
N ASN A 302 -10.49 -14.63 -9.75
CA ASN A 302 -10.98 -15.96 -9.40
C ASN A 302 -12.24 -15.90 -8.54
N LEU A 303 -12.39 -14.87 -7.73
CA LEU A 303 -13.61 -14.68 -6.91
C LEU A 303 -14.81 -14.23 -7.76
N GLU A 304 -14.58 -13.45 -8.82
CA GLU A 304 -15.63 -12.91 -9.71
C GLU A 304 -16.15 -13.93 -10.76
N LYS A 305 -15.41 -15.00 -11.05
CA LYS A 305 -15.84 -16.10 -11.93
C LYS A 305 -16.83 -17.04 -11.22
#